data_2fecbd4417543f118b1e55dcc42ea3da
#
_entry.id   2fecbd4417543f118b1e55dcc42ea3da
#
_cell.length_a   1.000
_cell.length_b   1.000
_cell.length_c   1.000
_cell.angle_alpha   90.00
_cell.angle_beta   90.00
_cell.angle_gamma   90.00
#
_symmetry.space_group_name_H-M   'P 1'
#
loop_
_entity.id
_entity.type
_entity.pdbx_description
1 polymer ?
#
loop_
_entity_poly.entity_id
_entity_poly.type
_entity_poly.pdbx_seq_one_letter_code
_entity_poly.pdbx_strand_id
1 'polypeptide(L)'
;MARREGPVIDGAGWADLDPREFARFRRLVSALGRRADATLTALTDRELAHALGVVRLGDAGSGVAEDAGDAAGDGAGADRPVALLPEALLLFGRPAAIRWFVPHHEASMQVLSGAGAQASDFFHWPLFRLAEELLARFRARNGSQTVRYELVRVAVPTWSEQAFRELLTNALVHRDYAVPGVVHVRWREGAVEVSNPARPGTGTRPATPSARTRTLAWRSSVPATSSPTR
;
A
#
# COMPACT_ATOMS: atom_id res chain seq x y z
N MET A 1 -24.34 -2.03 -6.95
CA MET A 1 -23.27 -1.94 -5.94
C MET A 1 -23.35 -0.54 -5.35
N ALA A 2 -23.80 -0.37 -4.11
CA ALA A 2 -23.95 0.93 -3.47
C ALA A 2 -22.52 1.55 -3.28
N ARG A 3 -22.30 2.76 -3.83
CA ARG A 3 -21.10 3.54 -3.59
C ARG A 3 -21.03 3.83 -2.08
N ARG A 4 -20.01 3.33 -1.41
CA ARG A 4 -19.73 3.77 -0.03
C ARG A 4 -19.40 5.26 -0.09
N GLU A 5 -20.27 6.05 0.47
CA GLU A 5 -20.04 7.49 0.64
C GLU A 5 -19.08 7.70 1.82
N GLY A 6 -17.78 7.58 1.55
CA GLY A 6 -16.74 7.95 2.51
C GLY A 6 -16.73 9.48 2.74
N PRO A 7 -16.27 9.96 3.90
CA PRO A 7 -16.13 11.40 4.15
C PRO A 7 -15.09 12.01 3.20
N VAL A 8 -15.41 13.19 2.68
CA VAL A 8 -14.48 14.02 1.93
C VAL A 8 -13.45 14.62 2.90
N ILE A 9 -12.24 14.82 2.44
CA ILE A 9 -11.18 15.47 3.22
C ILE A 9 -11.28 17.00 3.01
N ASP A 10 -11.63 17.72 4.08
CA ASP A 10 -11.66 19.19 4.03
C ASP A 10 -10.26 19.77 3.81
N GLY A 11 -10.17 20.72 2.89
CA GLY A 11 -8.93 21.42 2.58
C GLY A 11 -7.96 20.66 1.68
N ALA A 12 -8.22 19.41 1.34
CA ALA A 12 -7.42 18.66 0.36
C ALA A 12 -7.91 18.94 -1.06
N GLY A 13 -6.98 19.12 -2.00
CA GLY A 13 -7.27 19.41 -3.38
C GLY A 13 -6.40 18.64 -4.38
N TRP A 14 -6.66 18.85 -5.67
CA TRP A 14 -5.93 18.16 -6.74
C TRP A 14 -4.41 18.36 -6.67
N ALA A 15 -3.93 19.49 -6.16
CA ALA A 15 -2.52 19.81 -5.98
C ALA A 15 -1.80 18.88 -4.96
N ASP A 16 -2.56 18.23 -4.09
CA ASP A 16 -2.06 17.28 -3.11
C ASP A 16 -1.76 15.90 -3.69
N LEU A 17 -2.18 15.66 -4.95
CA LEU A 17 -1.89 14.44 -5.68
C LEU A 17 -0.59 14.57 -6.49
N ASP A 18 0.12 13.45 -6.66
CA ASP A 18 1.35 13.37 -7.45
C ASP A 18 1.09 12.66 -8.78
N PRO A 19 1.26 13.32 -9.93
CA PRO A 19 1.11 12.71 -11.26
C PRO A 19 1.99 11.47 -11.46
N ARG A 20 3.12 11.39 -10.77
CA ARG A 20 4.02 10.22 -10.84
C ARG A 20 3.37 8.96 -10.28
N GLU A 21 2.48 9.09 -9.30
CA GLU A 21 1.78 7.95 -8.72
C GLU A 21 0.66 7.45 -9.66
N PHE A 22 0.02 8.32 -10.43
CA PHE A 22 -0.87 7.91 -11.52
C PHE A 22 -0.11 7.15 -12.63
N ALA A 23 1.07 7.64 -13.01
CA ALA A 23 1.93 6.93 -13.95
C ALA A 23 2.41 5.57 -13.39
N ARG A 24 2.69 5.49 -12.09
CA ARG A 24 3.01 4.25 -11.39
C ARG A 24 1.86 3.26 -11.44
N PHE A 25 0.65 3.69 -11.12
CA PHE A 25 -0.56 2.89 -11.20
C PHE A 25 -0.73 2.30 -12.60
N ARG A 26 -0.64 3.14 -13.66
CA ARG A 26 -0.78 2.66 -15.04
C ARG A 26 0.24 1.59 -15.41
N ARG A 27 1.51 1.75 -14.99
CA ARG A 27 2.55 0.73 -15.21
C ARG A 27 2.21 -0.59 -14.54
N LEU A 28 1.76 -0.54 -13.29
CA LEU A 28 1.39 -1.75 -12.53
C LEU A 28 0.19 -2.45 -13.15
N VAL A 29 -0.84 -1.70 -13.53
CA VAL A 29 -2.04 -2.23 -14.17
C VAL A 29 -1.70 -2.84 -15.54
N SER A 30 -0.90 -2.15 -16.36
CA SER A 30 -0.44 -2.67 -17.67
C SER A 30 0.34 -3.98 -17.54
N ALA A 31 1.11 -4.15 -16.46
CA ALA A 31 1.86 -5.38 -16.19
C ALA A 31 0.96 -6.58 -15.85
N LEU A 32 -0.29 -6.36 -15.45
CA LEU A 32 -1.26 -7.43 -15.18
C LEU A 32 -1.86 -8.04 -16.45
N GLY A 33 -1.79 -7.33 -17.59
CA GLY A 33 -2.15 -7.85 -18.90
C GLY A 33 -3.64 -8.17 -19.11
N ARG A 34 -4.53 -7.65 -18.27
CA ARG A 34 -5.98 -7.89 -18.39
C ARG A 34 -6.65 -6.88 -19.32
N ARG A 35 -7.66 -7.33 -20.08
CA ARG A 35 -8.33 -6.47 -21.07
C ARG A 35 -9.03 -5.23 -20.44
N ALA A 36 -9.55 -5.36 -19.21
CA ALA A 36 -10.14 -4.25 -18.47
C ALA A 36 -9.11 -3.17 -18.08
N ASP A 37 -7.84 -3.54 -18.01
CA ASP A 37 -6.75 -2.68 -17.58
C ASP A 37 -6.37 -1.67 -18.67
N ALA A 38 -6.57 -2.01 -19.95
CA ALA A 38 -6.31 -1.13 -21.10
C ALA A 38 -7.22 0.11 -21.09
N THR A 39 -8.48 -0.04 -20.67
CA THR A 39 -9.41 1.10 -20.55
C THR A 39 -8.97 2.05 -19.45
N LEU A 40 -8.58 1.54 -18.28
CA LEU A 40 -8.15 2.38 -17.16
C LEU A 40 -6.83 3.11 -17.46
N THR A 41 -5.92 2.48 -18.19
CA THR A 41 -4.62 3.09 -18.52
C THR A 41 -4.70 4.19 -19.57
N ALA A 42 -5.76 4.20 -20.38
CA ALA A 42 -6.01 5.23 -21.40
C ALA A 42 -6.65 6.52 -20.83
N LEU A 43 -7.23 6.46 -19.63
CA LEU A 43 -7.87 7.61 -18.99
C LEU A 43 -6.85 8.67 -18.57
N THR A 44 -7.25 9.95 -18.60
CA THR A 44 -6.51 11.03 -17.94
C THR A 44 -6.46 10.80 -16.43
N ASP A 45 -5.61 11.53 -15.70
CA ASP A 45 -5.50 11.37 -14.24
C ASP A 45 -6.83 11.68 -13.53
N ARG A 46 -7.57 12.71 -13.99
CA ARG A 46 -8.88 13.07 -13.44
C ARG A 46 -9.94 12.00 -13.71
N GLU A 47 -10.03 11.53 -14.93
CA GLU A 47 -10.94 10.45 -15.32
C GLU A 47 -10.63 9.16 -14.57
N LEU A 48 -9.34 8.82 -14.41
CA LEU A 48 -8.91 7.65 -13.67
C LEU A 48 -9.31 7.75 -12.18
N ALA A 49 -9.05 8.89 -11.54
CA ALA A 49 -9.44 9.11 -10.15
C ALA A 49 -10.97 9.02 -9.96
N HIS A 50 -11.74 9.55 -10.92
CA HIS A 50 -13.19 9.46 -10.92
C HIS A 50 -13.66 8.01 -11.17
N ALA A 51 -13.09 7.31 -12.13
CA ALA A 51 -13.41 5.90 -12.42
C ALA A 51 -13.15 4.98 -11.24
N LEU A 52 -12.08 5.26 -10.47
CA LEU A 52 -11.76 4.55 -9.24
C LEU A 52 -12.67 4.95 -8.06
N GLY A 53 -13.46 6.02 -8.20
CA GLY A 53 -14.38 6.50 -7.17
C GLY A 53 -13.68 7.14 -5.97
N VAL A 54 -12.43 7.61 -6.14
CA VAL A 54 -11.63 8.22 -5.07
C VAL A 54 -11.76 9.75 -5.01
N VAL A 55 -12.47 10.33 -5.98
CA VAL A 55 -12.79 11.76 -6.02
C VAL A 55 -14.28 11.95 -6.27
N ARG A 56 -14.82 13.06 -5.76
CA ARG A 56 -16.15 13.57 -6.08
C ARG A 56 -16.01 14.84 -6.88
N LEU A 57 -16.73 14.93 -7.98
CA LEU A 57 -16.91 16.18 -8.67
C LEU A 57 -17.87 17.00 -7.82
N GLY A 58 -17.46 18.18 -7.38
CA GLY A 58 -18.35 19.10 -6.68
C GLY A 58 -19.53 19.45 -7.60
N ASP A 59 -20.75 19.40 -7.06
CA ASP A 59 -21.90 19.98 -7.73
C ASP A 59 -21.60 21.46 -7.98
N ALA A 60 -21.62 21.86 -9.24
CA ALA A 60 -21.61 23.26 -9.60
C ALA A 60 -22.96 23.84 -9.18
N GLY A 61 -23.02 24.43 -7.98
CA GLY A 61 -24.19 25.20 -7.66
C GLY A 61 -24.80 25.01 -6.28
N SER A 62 -24.31 25.77 -5.33
CA SER A 62 -25.13 26.40 -4.31
C SER A 62 -24.38 27.65 -3.81
N GLY A 63 -23.94 28.46 -4.72
CA GLY A 63 -23.43 29.82 -4.45
C GLY A 63 -23.99 30.70 -5.53
N VAL A 64 -24.95 31.54 -5.17
CA VAL A 64 -25.55 32.59 -5.99
C VAL A 64 -24.43 33.40 -6.65
N ALA A 65 -24.29 33.25 -7.96
CA ALA A 65 -23.61 34.24 -8.80
C ALA A 65 -24.56 34.46 -9.98
N GLU A 66 -25.42 35.48 -9.81
CA GLU A 66 -26.08 36.15 -10.90
C GLU A 66 -25.02 36.82 -11.79
N ASP A 67 -25.23 36.67 -13.09
CA ASP A 67 -24.75 37.56 -14.15
C ASP A 67 -23.25 37.52 -14.54
N ALA A 68 -22.94 36.68 -15.52
CA ALA A 68 -21.93 36.99 -16.55
C ALA A 68 -22.13 36.12 -17.78
N GLY A 69 -22.47 36.78 -18.85
CA GLY A 69 -22.57 36.51 -20.26
C GLY A 69 -21.93 35.25 -20.87
N ASP A 70 -22.72 34.73 -21.78
CA ASP A 70 -22.44 33.78 -22.84
C ASP A 70 -21.04 33.94 -23.47
N ALA A 71 -20.12 32.99 -23.20
CA ALA A 71 -18.95 32.76 -24.01
C ALA A 71 -18.69 31.26 -24.06
N ALA A 72 -19.21 30.64 -25.09
CA ALA A 72 -18.86 29.26 -25.48
C ALA A 72 -17.38 29.17 -25.78
N GLY A 73 -16.62 28.51 -24.90
CA GLY A 73 -15.20 28.21 -25.05
C GLY A 73 -14.92 26.80 -24.55
N ASP A 74 -14.42 25.98 -25.45
CA ASP A 74 -14.13 24.55 -25.36
C ASP A 74 -12.98 24.25 -24.38
N GLY A 75 -13.11 24.68 -23.12
CA GLY A 75 -12.15 24.50 -22.04
C GLY A 75 -12.76 24.10 -20.68
N ALA A 76 -14.01 23.70 -20.63
CA ALA A 76 -14.80 23.57 -19.40
C ALA A 76 -14.50 22.37 -18.49
N GLY A 77 -13.38 21.63 -18.71
CA GLY A 77 -13.04 20.46 -17.90
C GLY A 77 -12.00 20.68 -16.79
N ALA A 78 -11.25 21.80 -16.81
CA ALA A 78 -10.05 21.95 -16.00
C ALA A 78 -10.24 22.49 -14.58
N ASP A 79 -11.33 23.18 -14.28
CA ASP A 79 -11.45 23.99 -13.05
C ASP A 79 -12.65 23.65 -12.14
N ARG A 80 -13.24 22.48 -12.28
CA ARG A 80 -14.26 22.04 -11.32
C ARG A 80 -13.58 21.67 -10.00
N PRO A 81 -14.08 22.20 -8.86
CA PRO A 81 -13.57 21.81 -7.56
C PRO A 81 -13.76 20.31 -7.36
N VAL A 82 -12.67 19.62 -7.07
CA VAL A 82 -12.64 18.17 -6.86
C VAL A 82 -12.46 17.92 -5.38
N ALA A 83 -13.45 17.27 -4.77
CA ALA A 83 -13.36 16.84 -3.39
C ALA A 83 -12.67 15.46 -3.32
N LEU A 84 -11.60 15.36 -2.54
CA LEU A 84 -10.82 14.15 -2.39
C LEU A 84 -11.35 13.27 -1.26
N LEU A 85 -11.37 11.97 -1.50
CA LEU A 85 -11.55 10.95 -0.47
C LEU A 85 -10.18 10.53 0.09
N PRO A 86 -10.09 9.99 1.32
CA PRO A 86 -8.85 9.48 1.88
C PRO A 86 -8.11 8.51 0.96
N GLU A 87 -8.85 7.71 0.22
CA GLU A 87 -8.33 6.75 -0.75
C GLU A 87 -7.55 7.43 -1.89
N ALA A 88 -7.93 8.66 -2.29
CA ALA A 88 -7.17 9.40 -3.30
C ALA A 88 -5.76 9.71 -2.83
N LEU A 89 -5.61 10.16 -1.59
CA LEU A 89 -4.31 10.43 -1.00
C LEU A 89 -3.52 9.14 -0.74
N LEU A 90 -4.18 8.10 -0.27
CA LEU A 90 -3.52 6.80 -0.05
C LEU A 90 -2.98 6.20 -1.35
N LEU A 91 -3.64 6.42 -2.50
CA LEU A 91 -3.20 5.89 -3.79
C LEU A 91 -2.24 6.84 -4.52
N PHE A 92 -2.52 8.15 -4.51
CA PHE A 92 -1.88 9.11 -5.38
C PHE A 92 -1.33 10.35 -4.66
N GLY A 93 -1.44 10.43 -3.33
CA GLY A 93 -1.06 11.60 -2.56
C GLY A 93 0.45 11.87 -2.54
N ARG A 94 0.80 13.14 -2.44
CA ARG A 94 2.16 13.56 -2.09
C ARG A 94 2.46 13.17 -0.64
N PRO A 95 3.69 12.78 -0.30
CA PRO A 95 4.03 12.40 1.09
C PRO A 95 3.69 13.46 2.14
N ALA A 96 3.80 14.75 1.79
CA ALA A 96 3.43 15.85 2.69
C ALA A 96 1.91 15.90 2.95
N ALA A 97 1.09 15.73 1.89
CA ALA A 97 -0.36 15.69 2.01
C ALA A 97 -0.82 14.46 2.80
N ILE A 98 -0.21 13.30 2.56
CA ILE A 98 -0.50 12.08 3.34
C ILE A 98 -0.24 12.30 4.83
N ARG A 99 0.91 12.90 5.19
CA ARG A 99 1.22 13.20 6.60
C ARG A 99 0.20 14.13 7.25
N TRP A 100 -0.30 15.09 6.49
CA TRP A 100 -1.22 16.10 6.99
C TRP A 100 -2.64 15.57 7.13
N PHE A 101 -3.17 14.97 6.06
CA PHE A 101 -4.58 14.58 5.96
C PHE A 101 -4.86 13.14 6.40
N VAL A 102 -3.87 12.25 6.31
CA VAL A 102 -3.97 10.83 6.71
C VAL A 102 -2.84 10.48 7.67
N PRO A 103 -2.74 11.14 8.83
CA PRO A 103 -1.57 11.06 9.71
C PRO A 103 -1.31 9.65 10.27
N HIS A 104 -2.33 8.80 10.26
CA HIS A 104 -2.20 7.41 10.70
C HIS A 104 -1.68 6.46 9.61
N HIS A 105 -1.46 6.96 8.36
CA HIS A 105 -0.85 6.16 7.32
C HIS A 105 0.67 6.21 7.44
N GLU A 106 1.19 5.23 8.13
CA GLU A 106 2.62 5.02 8.30
C GLU A 106 2.97 3.54 8.17
N ALA A 107 4.10 3.25 7.56
CA ALA A 107 4.69 1.93 7.54
C ALA A 107 6.16 1.99 7.98
N SER A 108 6.65 0.90 8.53
CA SER A 108 8.07 0.78 8.89
C SER A 108 8.64 -0.55 8.45
N MET A 109 9.93 -0.54 8.11
CA MET A 109 10.72 -1.75 7.95
C MET A 109 11.81 -1.75 9.00
N GLN A 110 11.85 -2.79 9.82
CA GLN A 110 12.77 -2.95 10.93
C GLN A 110 13.57 -4.23 10.78
N VAL A 111 14.86 -4.13 11.03
CA VAL A 111 15.74 -5.29 11.17
C VAL A 111 16.06 -5.44 12.64
N LEU A 112 15.67 -6.57 13.21
CA LEU A 112 15.81 -6.86 14.63
C LEU A 112 16.85 -7.95 14.82
N SER A 113 17.80 -7.73 15.74
CA SER A 113 18.69 -8.77 16.26
C SER A 113 18.48 -8.89 17.76
N GLY A 114 19.08 -9.90 18.40
CA GLY A 114 18.87 -10.18 19.82
C GLY A 114 19.04 -8.99 20.78
N ALA A 115 19.75 -7.94 20.37
CA ALA A 115 19.99 -6.72 21.16
C ALA A 115 19.04 -5.55 20.83
N GLY A 116 18.12 -5.70 19.87
CA GLY A 116 17.18 -4.64 19.48
C GLY A 116 17.14 -4.34 17.99
N ALA A 117 16.61 -3.18 17.62
CA ALA A 117 16.52 -2.76 16.22
C ALA A 117 17.90 -2.29 15.71
N GLN A 118 18.43 -2.96 14.69
CA GLN A 118 19.65 -2.57 13.99
C GLN A 118 19.40 -1.50 12.94
N ALA A 119 18.23 -1.53 12.30
CA ALA A 119 17.79 -0.55 11.34
C ALA A 119 16.28 -0.38 11.45
N SER A 120 15.81 0.85 11.27
CA SER A 120 14.38 1.17 11.28
C SER A 120 14.13 2.34 10.35
N ASP A 121 13.38 2.09 9.27
CA ASP A 121 12.96 3.10 8.32
C ASP A 121 11.44 3.27 8.42
N PHE A 122 10.98 4.52 8.30
CA PHE A 122 9.57 4.89 8.34
C PHE A 122 9.16 5.56 7.04
N PHE A 123 7.95 5.25 6.58
CA PHE A 123 7.43 5.67 5.29
C PHE A 123 6.02 6.23 5.41
N HIS A 124 5.79 7.39 4.78
CA HIS A 124 4.48 8.02 4.58
C HIS A 124 4.24 8.17 3.08
N TRP A 125 4.34 7.07 2.35
CA TRP A 125 4.23 7.06 0.89
C TRP A 125 2.91 6.47 0.43
N PRO A 126 2.43 6.85 -0.77
CA PRO A 126 1.28 6.20 -1.38
C PRO A 126 1.44 4.69 -1.46
N LEU A 127 0.33 3.97 -1.38
CA LEU A 127 0.31 2.51 -1.19
C LEU A 127 1.12 1.73 -2.24
N PHE A 128 1.02 2.12 -3.51
CA PHE A 128 1.75 1.42 -4.57
C PHE A 128 3.25 1.63 -4.45
N ARG A 129 3.69 2.87 -4.21
CA ARG A 129 5.09 3.18 -3.98
C ARG A 129 5.62 2.48 -2.74
N LEU A 130 4.85 2.49 -1.67
CA LEU A 130 5.19 1.82 -0.42
C LEU A 130 5.38 0.31 -0.63
N ALA A 131 4.43 -0.33 -1.34
CA ALA A 131 4.50 -1.77 -1.61
C ALA A 131 5.72 -2.14 -2.48
N GLU A 132 6.02 -1.35 -3.53
CA GLU A 132 7.20 -1.56 -4.38
C GLU A 132 8.50 -1.43 -3.57
N GLU A 133 8.60 -0.41 -2.73
CA GLU A 133 9.79 -0.18 -1.90
C GLU A 133 10.02 -1.28 -0.86
N LEU A 134 8.97 -1.65 -0.13
CA LEU A 134 9.08 -2.73 0.86
C LEU A 134 9.44 -4.06 0.19
N LEU A 135 8.91 -4.31 -1.01
CA LEU A 135 9.26 -5.49 -1.79
C LEU A 135 10.71 -5.44 -2.29
N ALA A 136 11.19 -4.27 -2.75
CA ALA A 136 12.58 -4.09 -3.17
C ALA A 136 13.55 -4.33 -2.02
N ARG A 137 13.23 -3.81 -0.83
CA ARG A 137 14.02 -4.04 0.39
C ARG A 137 13.98 -5.49 0.85
N PHE A 138 12.82 -6.13 0.74
CA PHE A 138 12.70 -7.57 0.99
C PHE A 138 13.62 -8.37 0.07
N ARG A 139 13.61 -8.09 -1.24
CA ARG A 139 14.47 -8.77 -2.23
C ARG A 139 15.95 -8.56 -1.94
N ALA A 140 16.34 -7.32 -1.64
CA ALA A 140 17.73 -6.98 -1.33
C ALA A 140 18.28 -7.74 -0.11
N ARG A 141 17.41 -8.12 0.82
CA ARG A 141 17.78 -8.85 2.05
C ARG A 141 17.53 -10.35 1.97
N ASN A 142 16.68 -10.78 1.04
CA ASN A 142 16.31 -12.18 0.89
C ASN A 142 17.45 -12.96 0.23
N GLY A 143 18.22 -13.67 1.04
CA GLY A 143 19.27 -14.55 0.57
C GLY A 143 18.75 -15.78 -0.16
N SER A 144 19.65 -16.56 -0.74
CA SER A 144 19.35 -17.86 -1.30
C SER A 144 20.21 -18.93 -0.63
N GLN A 145 19.66 -20.12 -0.49
CA GLN A 145 20.35 -21.30 -0.03
C GLN A 145 20.53 -22.26 -1.21
N THR A 146 21.73 -22.84 -1.33
CA THR A 146 21.98 -23.86 -2.35
C THR A 146 21.55 -25.22 -1.82
N VAL A 147 20.50 -25.77 -2.40
CA VAL A 147 20.06 -27.12 -2.11
C VAL A 147 20.64 -28.05 -3.18
N ARG A 148 21.27 -29.15 -2.73
CA ARG A 148 21.73 -30.22 -3.62
C ARG A 148 20.60 -31.24 -3.76
N TYR A 149 20.19 -31.47 -4.99
CA TYR A 149 19.29 -32.56 -5.32
C TYR A 149 20.01 -33.45 -6.34
N GLU A 150 20.48 -34.59 -5.90
CA GLU A 150 21.32 -35.51 -6.68
C GLU A 150 22.55 -34.80 -7.26
N LEU A 151 22.63 -34.67 -8.59
CA LEU A 151 23.73 -34.01 -9.33
C LEU A 151 23.48 -32.51 -9.59
N VAL A 152 22.31 -32.01 -9.24
CA VAL A 152 21.91 -30.62 -9.53
C VAL A 152 21.99 -29.77 -8.26
N ARG A 153 22.55 -28.56 -8.40
CA ARG A 153 22.52 -27.53 -7.36
C ARG A 153 21.47 -26.49 -7.72
N VAL A 154 20.48 -26.32 -6.87
CA VAL A 154 19.40 -25.35 -7.06
C VAL A 154 19.51 -24.27 -5.99
N ALA A 155 19.54 -23.00 -6.41
CA ALA A 155 19.45 -21.87 -5.48
C ALA A 155 17.98 -21.64 -5.14
N VAL A 156 17.64 -21.79 -3.87
CA VAL A 156 16.27 -21.60 -3.36
C VAL A 156 16.27 -20.33 -2.49
N PRO A 157 15.37 -19.37 -2.75
CA PRO A 157 15.24 -18.19 -1.88
C PRO A 157 14.93 -18.60 -0.44
N THR A 158 15.54 -17.93 0.53
CA THR A 158 15.28 -18.20 1.95
C THR A 158 13.82 -18.00 2.31
N TRP A 159 13.19 -16.99 1.72
CA TRP A 159 11.78 -16.65 1.92
C TRP A 159 11.04 -16.57 0.59
N SER A 160 9.81 -17.06 0.55
CA SER A 160 8.94 -16.92 -0.63
C SER A 160 8.54 -15.45 -0.82
N GLU A 161 8.94 -14.87 -1.96
CA GLU A 161 8.51 -13.53 -2.34
C GLU A 161 6.99 -13.44 -2.52
N GLN A 162 6.38 -14.48 -3.08
CA GLN A 162 4.93 -14.53 -3.26
C GLN A 162 4.20 -14.47 -1.92
N ALA A 163 4.66 -15.23 -0.92
CA ALA A 163 4.07 -15.20 0.40
C ALA A 163 4.28 -13.84 1.09
N PHE A 164 5.45 -13.21 0.92
CA PHE A 164 5.68 -11.85 1.44
C PHE A 164 4.76 -10.83 0.79
N ARG A 165 4.58 -10.87 -0.55
CA ARG A 165 3.64 -10.01 -1.27
C ARG A 165 2.22 -10.14 -0.73
N GLU A 166 1.76 -11.36 -0.51
CA GLU A 166 0.43 -11.62 0.02
C GLU A 166 0.28 -11.05 1.43
N LEU A 167 1.25 -11.29 2.32
CA LEU A 167 1.23 -10.73 3.67
C LEU A 167 1.19 -9.21 3.66
N LEU A 168 2.03 -8.57 2.85
CA LEU A 168 2.10 -7.13 2.74
C LEU A 168 0.80 -6.54 2.17
N THR A 169 0.29 -7.12 1.09
CA THR A 169 -0.98 -6.68 0.48
C THR A 169 -2.13 -6.81 1.48
N ASN A 170 -2.23 -7.93 2.18
CA ASN A 170 -3.24 -8.15 3.21
C ASN A 170 -3.12 -7.12 4.35
N ALA A 171 -1.89 -6.79 4.77
CA ALA A 171 -1.68 -5.81 5.82
C ALA A 171 -2.10 -4.39 5.39
N LEU A 172 -1.82 -4.00 4.15
CA LEU A 172 -2.17 -2.69 3.60
C LEU A 172 -3.67 -2.56 3.27
N VAL A 173 -4.27 -3.58 2.65
CA VAL A 173 -5.68 -3.55 2.22
C VAL A 173 -6.65 -3.66 3.40
N HIS A 174 -6.31 -4.47 4.41
CA HIS A 174 -7.19 -4.71 5.56
C HIS A 174 -6.86 -3.83 6.77
N ARG A 175 -6.00 -2.83 6.61
CA ARG A 175 -5.75 -1.84 7.64
C ARG A 175 -6.96 -0.92 7.80
N ASP A 176 -7.34 -0.65 9.04
CA ASP A 176 -8.24 0.45 9.38
C ASP A 176 -7.42 1.75 9.50
N TYR A 177 -7.49 2.61 8.47
CA TYR A 177 -6.71 3.85 8.40
C TYR A 177 -7.21 4.94 9.37
N ALA A 178 -8.34 4.75 10.03
CA ALA A 178 -8.82 5.62 11.10
C ALA A 178 -8.18 5.28 12.47
N VAL A 179 -7.55 4.11 12.59
CA VAL A 179 -6.90 3.68 13.83
C VAL A 179 -5.44 4.07 13.83
N PRO A 180 -4.94 4.78 14.88
CA PRO A 180 -3.53 5.07 15.04
C PRO A 180 -2.67 3.82 15.06
N GLY A 181 -1.48 3.92 14.46
CA GLY A 181 -0.48 2.86 14.48
C GLY A 181 0.22 2.68 13.14
N VAL A 182 1.22 1.85 13.12
CA VAL A 182 2.15 1.65 12.00
C VAL A 182 1.99 0.25 11.42
N VAL A 183 2.05 0.11 10.11
CA VAL A 183 2.25 -1.20 9.48
C VAL A 183 3.71 -1.56 9.62
N HIS A 184 4.01 -2.61 10.38
CA HIS A 184 5.40 -3.03 10.60
C HIS A 184 5.75 -4.24 9.72
N VAL A 185 6.87 -4.12 9.02
CA VAL A 185 7.61 -5.25 8.44
C VAL A 185 8.83 -5.46 9.31
N ARG A 186 8.90 -6.56 10.04
CA ARG A 186 10.01 -6.88 10.95
C ARG A 186 10.79 -8.07 10.44
N TRP A 187 12.06 -7.86 10.19
CA TRP A 187 12.99 -8.91 9.83
C TRP A 187 13.71 -9.38 11.08
N ARG A 188 13.49 -10.63 11.44
CA ARG A 188 14.14 -11.29 12.58
C ARG A 188 14.99 -12.46 12.09
N GLU A 189 15.85 -12.96 12.95
CA GLU A 189 16.50 -14.25 12.71
C GLU A 189 15.41 -15.33 12.60
N GLY A 190 15.41 -16.05 11.47
CA GLY A 190 14.45 -17.14 11.21
C GLY A 190 12.99 -16.72 10.98
N ALA A 191 12.67 -15.43 10.85
CA ALA A 191 11.30 -14.98 10.60
C ALA A 191 11.22 -13.61 9.91
N VAL A 192 10.19 -13.45 9.06
CA VAL A 192 9.73 -12.15 8.58
C VAL A 192 8.28 -11.96 9.03
N GLU A 193 8.03 -10.93 9.80
CA GLU A 193 6.73 -10.61 10.36
C GLU A 193 6.13 -9.39 9.68
N VAL A 194 4.85 -9.43 9.32
CA VAL A 194 4.08 -8.27 8.87
C VAL A 194 2.89 -8.10 9.81
N SER A 195 2.76 -6.91 10.38
CA SER A 195 1.65 -6.57 11.28
C SER A 195 1.04 -5.23 10.92
N ASN A 196 -0.27 -5.09 11.11
CA ASN A 196 -1.01 -3.86 10.94
C ASN A 196 -1.88 -3.57 12.16
N PRO A 197 -2.17 -2.28 12.47
CA PRO A 197 -3.13 -1.92 13.48
C PRO A 197 -4.49 -2.54 13.15
N ALA A 198 -5.15 -3.09 14.16
CA ALA A 198 -6.50 -3.61 14.05
C ALA A 198 -7.36 -3.00 15.15
N ARG A 199 -8.64 -2.80 14.87
CA ARG A 199 -9.61 -2.40 15.88
C ARG A 199 -9.69 -3.48 16.96
N PRO A 200 -9.69 -3.15 18.26
CA PRO A 200 -9.97 -4.13 19.31
C PRO A 200 -11.31 -4.81 19.00
N GLY A 201 -11.32 -6.13 18.98
CA GLY A 201 -12.58 -6.87 18.84
C GLY A 201 -13.52 -6.49 19.98
N THR A 202 -14.84 -6.50 19.74
CA THR A 202 -15.92 -6.22 20.70
C THR A 202 -16.05 -7.24 21.83
N GLY A 203 -14.96 -7.92 22.21
CA GLY A 203 -14.89 -8.85 23.35
C GLY A 203 -14.38 -8.12 24.58
N THR A 204 -15.00 -8.37 25.70
CA THR A 204 -14.80 -7.82 27.06
C THR A 204 -13.38 -8.06 27.63
N ARG A 205 -12.34 -7.57 26.99
CA ARG A 205 -10.97 -7.51 27.52
C ARG A 205 -10.42 -6.10 27.36
N PRO A 206 -9.63 -5.58 28.34
CA PRO A 206 -9.12 -4.21 28.27
C PRO A 206 -8.30 -3.98 27.00
N ALA A 207 -8.58 -2.85 26.35
CA ALA A 207 -8.10 -2.46 25.06
C ALA A 207 -6.59 -2.19 25.05
N THR A 208 -5.82 -3.21 24.76
CA THR A 208 -4.54 -3.01 24.10
C THR A 208 -4.83 -3.02 22.58
N PRO A 209 -4.37 -2.07 21.77
CA PRO A 209 -4.57 -2.10 20.34
C PRO A 209 -4.00 -3.43 19.80
N SER A 210 -4.88 -4.32 19.37
CA SER A 210 -4.46 -5.63 18.87
C SER A 210 -3.91 -5.47 17.46
N ALA A 211 -2.60 -5.67 17.31
CA ALA A 211 -2.00 -5.81 16.00
C ALA A 211 -2.33 -7.19 15.43
N ARG A 212 -2.81 -7.25 14.18
CA ARG A 212 -2.87 -8.52 13.45
C ARG A 212 -1.47 -8.79 12.89
N THR A 213 -0.79 -9.76 13.48
CA THR A 213 0.55 -10.18 13.05
C THR A 213 0.45 -11.47 12.24
N ARG A 214 1.05 -11.49 11.07
CA ARG A 214 1.25 -12.68 10.25
C ARG A 214 2.73 -12.89 10.04
N THR A 215 3.20 -14.12 10.19
CA THR A 215 4.62 -14.45 10.21
C THR A 215 4.95 -15.46 9.11
N LEU A 216 5.99 -15.17 8.33
CA LEU A 216 6.71 -16.15 7.56
C LEU A 216 7.78 -16.73 8.48
N ALA A 217 7.64 -17.98 8.89
CA ALA A 217 8.64 -18.69 9.67
C ALA A 217 9.27 -19.77 8.83
N TRP A 218 10.60 -19.89 8.88
CA TRP A 218 11.32 -20.99 8.29
C TRP A 218 11.20 -22.21 9.21
N ARG A 219 10.59 -23.29 8.70
CA ARG A 219 10.77 -24.62 9.29
C ARG A 219 11.81 -25.34 8.43
N SER A 220 13.01 -25.49 8.93
CA SER A 220 13.99 -26.35 8.29
C SER A 220 13.52 -27.80 8.41
N SER A 221 12.92 -28.30 7.36
CA SER A 221 12.56 -29.73 7.21
C SER A 221 13.60 -30.49 6.38
N VAL A 222 14.86 -30.10 6.48
CA VAL A 222 15.93 -30.94 5.96
C VAL A 222 16.27 -31.92 7.09
N PRO A 223 15.93 -33.23 6.96
CA PRO A 223 16.41 -34.21 7.92
C PRO A 223 17.93 -34.20 7.85
N ALA A 224 18.57 -34.12 9.02
CA ALA A 224 20.01 -34.30 9.13
C ALA A 224 20.32 -35.66 8.51
N THR A 225 20.98 -35.69 7.37
CA THR A 225 21.55 -36.92 6.83
C THR A 225 22.60 -37.37 7.81
N SER A 226 22.24 -38.38 8.60
CA SER A 226 23.18 -39.14 9.42
C SER A 226 24.28 -39.69 8.51
N SER A 227 25.49 -39.20 8.71
CA SER A 227 26.68 -39.79 8.10
C SER A 227 26.77 -41.25 8.47
N PRO A 228 26.99 -42.17 7.53
CA PRO A 228 27.32 -43.53 7.88
C PRO A 228 28.72 -43.55 8.49
N THR A 229 28.80 -43.93 9.74
CA THR A 229 30.03 -44.29 10.42
C THR A 229 30.60 -45.54 9.75
N ARG A 230 31.82 -45.45 9.29
CA ARG A 230 32.68 -46.62 9.03
C ARG A 230 33.45 -46.95 10.29
#